data_b9990f4458e9ecc93f1a2fbc1155e16f
#
_entry.id   b9990f4458e9ecc93f1a2fbc1155e16f
#
_cell.length_a   1.000
_cell.length_b   1.000
_cell.length_c   1.000
_cell.angle_alpha   90.00
_cell.angle_beta   90.00
_cell.angle_gamma   90.00
#
_symmetry.space_group_name_H-M   'P 1'
#
loop_
_entity.id
_entity.type
_entity.pdbx_description
1 polymer ?
#
loop_
_entity_poly.entity_id
_entity_poly.type
_entity_poly.pdbx_seq_one_letter_code
_entity_poly.pdbx_strand_id
1 'polypeptide(L)'
;MVLYPNKLPESERVCSGICIPMIDSKGITFATVFKFIMELSQNQHITLFIDEFQDFFRVNSSIYSDMQNIWDSYKSTAHIHLIVAGSVNTLMNKIFKDKKEPLFGRQTGTMHVRPFRPSVLKEIMSEYCPEYKKSDLLALYTLTGGVAKYVELFIDHKKFTEKTMLNMFFERDSYFLSEGKNMLVDEFGKDYGIYFSILTLISQGKTTRSELENALNIKELSGYLKNLSEEYGLISKKQPLYERSVNKNVHYTIEDQFLRFWFRFVYKYSHIIEAGANEKLKSIAERDFPTVSGKSLECYFMEVLKEQGCYTRLGYWNDRKGENEIDIIAEDEVDNKIEFIEVKRQSKNFDEELLKSKAATFMKAVGPYEGYEISYKGISIDDM
;
A
#
# COMPACT_ATOMS: atom_id res chain seq x y z
N MET A 1 7.03 -6.85 26.45
CA MET A 1 8.43 -7.18 26.07
C MET A 1 8.47 -7.22 24.55
N VAL A 2 9.41 -6.50 23.93
CA VAL A 2 9.59 -6.47 22.47
C VAL A 2 10.86 -7.27 22.16
N LEU A 3 10.76 -8.22 21.22
CA LEU A 3 11.89 -9.02 20.75
C LEU A 3 12.14 -8.72 19.26
N TYR A 4 13.39 -8.41 18.92
CA TYR A 4 13.86 -8.22 17.55
C TYR A 4 14.75 -9.39 17.15
N PRO A 5 14.33 -10.29 16.25
CA PRO A 5 15.09 -11.49 15.88
C PRO A 5 16.52 -11.21 15.41
N ASN A 6 16.74 -10.10 14.71
CA ASN A 6 18.04 -9.71 14.16
C ASN A 6 18.92 -8.90 15.10
N LYS A 7 18.44 -8.54 16.29
CA LYS A 7 19.14 -7.66 17.23
C LYS A 7 19.16 -8.24 18.62
N LEU A 8 19.55 -9.51 18.76
CA LEU A 8 19.92 -10.08 20.06
C LEU A 8 21.42 -9.80 20.28
N PRO A 9 21.82 -8.65 20.86
CA PRO A 9 23.20 -8.43 21.23
C PRO A 9 23.51 -9.27 22.45
N GLU A 10 24.73 -9.76 22.48
CA GLU A 10 25.24 -10.67 23.48
C GLU A 10 25.20 -10.17 24.93
N SER A 11 24.77 -9.01 25.28
CA SER A 11 24.93 -8.57 26.66
C SER A 11 24.00 -7.54 27.26
N GLU A 12 23.17 -6.76 26.60
CA GLU A 12 22.47 -5.73 27.40
C GLU A 12 21.20 -5.17 26.69
N ARG A 13 20.04 -5.76 26.95
CA ARG A 13 18.80 -4.98 27.07
C ARG A 13 17.77 -5.72 27.92
N VAL A 14 17.87 -5.51 29.21
CA VAL A 14 16.80 -5.82 30.17
C VAL A 14 15.68 -4.83 29.91
N CYS A 15 14.54 -5.29 29.40
CA CYS A 15 13.30 -4.52 29.50
C CYS A 15 12.93 -4.43 30.99
N SER A 16 12.75 -3.22 31.46
CA SER A 16 12.33 -2.90 32.82
C SER A 16 11.09 -3.70 33.20
N GLY A 17 11.23 -4.67 34.13
CA GLY A 17 10.12 -5.34 34.78
C GLY A 17 10.17 -6.86 34.92
N ILE A 18 10.97 -7.59 34.16
CA ILE A 18 11.10 -9.04 34.31
C ILE A 18 12.58 -9.37 34.53
N CYS A 19 12.98 -9.69 35.78
CA CYS A 19 14.24 -10.37 36.02
C CYS A 19 14.14 -11.77 35.45
N ILE A 20 14.71 -11.98 34.26
CA ILE A 20 15.03 -13.31 33.80
C ILE A 20 16.20 -13.74 34.65
N PRO A 21 16.13 -14.86 35.43
CA PRO A 21 17.26 -15.36 36.19
C PRO A 21 18.44 -15.46 35.21
N MET A 22 19.60 -14.97 35.59
CA MET A 22 20.84 -15.07 34.81
C MET A 22 21.07 -16.54 34.48
N ILE A 23 20.56 -16.98 33.35
CA ILE A 23 20.88 -18.27 32.76
C ILE A 23 22.16 -18.01 31.97
N ASP A 24 23.18 -18.79 32.29
CA ASP A 24 24.50 -18.72 31.64
C ASP A 24 24.30 -18.56 30.10
N SER A 25 24.84 -17.52 29.50
CA SER A 25 24.56 -17.08 28.13
C SER A 25 25.00 -18.08 27.04
N LYS A 26 25.67 -19.17 27.45
CA LYS A 26 26.05 -20.28 26.58
C LYS A 26 24.95 -21.35 26.56
N GLY A 27 23.96 -21.19 25.71
CA GLY A 27 22.94 -22.21 25.46
C GLY A 27 21.47 -21.79 25.54
N ILE A 28 21.19 -20.51 25.70
CA ILE A 28 19.80 -20.01 25.67
C ILE A 28 19.32 -20.01 24.23
N THR A 29 18.31 -20.84 23.92
CA THR A 29 17.64 -20.85 22.66
C THR A 29 16.36 -20.01 22.74
N PHE A 30 15.86 -19.55 21.59
CA PHE A 30 14.54 -18.90 21.51
C PHE A 30 13.44 -19.78 22.11
N ALA A 31 13.48 -21.10 21.82
CA ALA A 31 12.51 -22.06 22.36
C ALA A 31 12.51 -22.09 23.89
N THR A 32 13.69 -22.05 24.53
CA THR A 32 13.82 -21.99 25.99
C THR A 32 13.18 -20.73 26.56
N VAL A 33 13.43 -19.57 25.94
CA VAL A 33 12.85 -18.28 26.37
C VAL A 33 11.34 -18.28 26.17
N PHE A 34 10.87 -18.72 25.01
CA PHE A 34 9.44 -18.75 24.72
C PHE A 34 8.70 -19.69 25.66
N LYS A 35 9.25 -20.89 25.93
CA LYS A 35 8.70 -21.82 26.91
C LYS A 35 8.59 -21.20 28.30
N PHE A 36 9.65 -20.55 28.78
CA PHE A 36 9.66 -19.88 30.07
C PHE A 36 8.57 -18.77 30.15
N ILE A 37 8.39 -17.99 29.10
CA ILE A 37 7.32 -16.97 29.03
C ILE A 37 5.93 -17.63 29.09
N MET A 38 5.73 -18.74 28.40
CA MET A 38 4.48 -19.49 28.44
C MET A 38 4.21 -20.07 29.83
N GLU A 39 5.22 -20.62 30.52
CA GLU A 39 5.09 -21.09 31.91
C GLU A 39 4.79 -19.95 32.87
N LEU A 40 5.47 -18.83 32.74
CA LEU A 40 5.22 -17.65 33.58
C LEU A 40 3.81 -17.10 33.38
N SER A 41 3.29 -17.15 32.14
CA SER A 41 1.96 -16.68 31.78
C SER A 41 0.82 -17.52 32.34
N GLN A 42 1.10 -18.69 32.92
CA GLN A 42 0.06 -19.46 33.64
C GLN A 42 -0.38 -18.80 34.93
N ASN A 43 0.49 -17.97 35.53
CA ASN A 43 0.25 -17.31 36.81
C ASN A 43 -0.03 -15.79 36.68
N GLN A 44 0.21 -15.21 35.50
CA GLN A 44 0.00 -13.78 35.27
C GLN A 44 -0.31 -13.50 33.78
N HIS A 45 -1.01 -12.40 33.51
CA HIS A 45 -1.24 -11.96 32.13
C HIS A 45 0.02 -11.37 31.51
N ILE A 46 0.42 -11.87 30.36
CA ILE A 46 1.57 -11.40 29.60
C ILE A 46 1.14 -11.00 28.18
N THR A 47 1.51 -9.80 27.74
CA THR A 47 1.49 -9.42 26.33
C THR A 47 2.93 -9.52 25.81
N LEU A 48 3.15 -10.43 24.85
CA LEU A 48 4.41 -10.59 24.16
C LEU A 48 4.27 -10.06 22.73
N PHE A 49 5.11 -9.11 22.37
CA PHE A 49 5.20 -8.59 21.01
C PHE A 49 6.53 -9.01 20.39
N ILE A 50 6.49 -9.61 19.20
CA ILE A 50 7.66 -10.02 18.42
C ILE A 50 7.59 -9.30 17.08
N ASP A 51 8.55 -8.41 16.85
CA ASP A 51 8.69 -7.68 15.59
C ASP A 51 9.59 -8.42 14.61
N GLU A 52 9.41 -8.15 13.30
CA GLU A 52 10.11 -8.80 12.19
C GLU A 52 10.11 -10.34 12.31
N PHE A 53 8.94 -10.88 12.64
CA PHE A 53 8.77 -12.30 12.94
C PHE A 53 9.20 -13.21 11.79
N GLN A 54 9.09 -12.76 10.54
CA GLN A 54 9.54 -13.50 9.37
C GLN A 54 11.06 -13.70 9.31
N ASP A 55 11.85 -12.91 10.03
CA ASP A 55 13.30 -13.03 10.02
C ASP A 55 13.78 -14.35 10.65
N PHE A 56 12.99 -14.95 11.52
CA PHE A 56 13.27 -16.29 12.00
C PHE A 56 13.37 -17.32 10.86
N PHE A 57 12.68 -17.11 9.76
CA PHE A 57 12.77 -17.99 8.58
C PHE A 57 14.17 -18.01 7.98
N ARG A 58 14.87 -16.87 8.03
CA ARG A 58 16.25 -16.71 7.53
C ARG A 58 17.29 -17.19 8.54
N VAL A 59 17.04 -16.98 9.83
CA VAL A 59 18.00 -17.29 10.91
C VAL A 59 17.93 -18.78 11.29
N ASN A 60 16.74 -19.27 11.59
CA ASN A 60 16.50 -20.66 11.97
C ASN A 60 15.00 -21.00 11.86
N SER A 61 14.61 -21.62 10.77
CA SER A 61 13.19 -21.97 10.51
C SER A 61 12.63 -23.01 11.50
N SER A 62 13.46 -23.75 12.25
CA SER A 62 12.98 -24.71 13.25
C SER A 62 12.26 -24.01 14.41
N ILE A 63 12.48 -22.72 14.61
CA ILE A 63 11.81 -21.90 15.65
C ILE A 63 10.29 -21.97 15.53
N TYR A 64 9.75 -22.01 14.32
CA TYR A 64 8.30 -22.12 14.12
C TYR A 64 7.74 -23.45 14.60
N SER A 65 8.48 -24.53 14.40
CA SER A 65 8.10 -25.87 14.92
C SER A 65 8.22 -25.93 16.45
N ASP A 66 9.25 -25.31 17.01
CA ASP A 66 9.41 -25.23 18.46
C ASP A 66 8.28 -24.39 19.08
N MET A 67 7.96 -23.26 18.48
CA MET A 67 6.82 -22.44 18.92
C MET A 67 5.51 -23.17 18.82
N GLN A 68 5.29 -23.92 17.74
CA GLN A 68 4.10 -24.77 17.57
C GLN A 68 3.95 -25.72 18.76
N ASN A 69 4.98 -26.49 19.05
CA ASN A 69 4.96 -27.51 20.10
C ASN A 69 4.73 -26.89 21.50
N ILE A 70 5.40 -25.79 21.78
CA ILE A 70 5.26 -25.07 23.05
C ILE A 70 3.85 -24.44 23.12
N TRP A 71 3.39 -23.75 22.09
CA TRP A 71 2.08 -23.15 22.05
C TRP A 71 0.98 -24.18 22.27
N ASP A 72 1.00 -25.29 21.53
CA ASP A 72 0.00 -26.35 21.67
C ASP A 72 -0.01 -27.00 23.06
N SER A 73 1.13 -27.02 23.76
CA SER A 73 1.23 -27.54 25.11
C SER A 73 0.66 -26.63 26.19
N TYR A 74 0.75 -25.30 26.00
CA TYR A 74 0.39 -24.33 27.03
C TYR A 74 -0.84 -23.46 26.73
N LYS A 75 -1.35 -23.43 25.48
CA LYS A 75 -2.43 -22.53 25.04
C LYS A 75 -3.71 -22.59 25.88
N SER A 76 -3.98 -23.70 26.54
CA SER A 76 -5.18 -23.88 27.36
C SER A 76 -5.03 -23.38 28.81
N THR A 77 -3.79 -23.16 29.27
CA THR A 77 -3.48 -22.75 30.64
C THR A 77 -2.77 -21.42 30.74
N ALA A 78 -2.16 -20.98 29.65
CA ALA A 78 -1.42 -19.72 29.56
C ALA A 78 -2.36 -18.52 29.39
N HIS A 79 -2.10 -17.44 30.12
CA HIS A 79 -2.78 -16.14 29.98
C HIS A 79 -1.89 -15.19 29.16
N ILE A 80 -1.62 -15.56 27.92
CA ILE A 80 -0.72 -14.82 27.02
C ILE A 80 -1.50 -14.18 25.85
N HIS A 81 -1.16 -12.92 25.57
CA HIS A 81 -1.52 -12.26 24.31
C HIS A 81 -0.26 -12.14 23.48
N LEU A 82 -0.11 -13.04 22.49
CA LEU A 82 1.02 -13.05 21.57
C LEU A 82 0.68 -12.25 20.32
N ILE A 83 1.43 -11.19 20.07
CA ILE A 83 1.35 -10.36 18.88
C ILE A 83 2.64 -10.53 18.11
N VAL A 84 2.52 -10.90 16.84
CA VAL A 84 3.67 -11.00 15.93
C VAL A 84 3.47 -10.05 14.77
N ALA A 85 4.49 -9.26 14.46
CA ALA A 85 4.47 -8.33 13.35
C ALA A 85 5.56 -8.69 12.34
N GLY A 86 5.33 -8.36 11.08
CA GLY A 86 6.29 -8.56 10.02
C GLY A 86 6.00 -7.68 8.82
N SER A 87 7.06 -7.18 8.20
CA SER A 87 7.01 -6.27 7.07
C SER A 87 6.93 -7.00 5.72
N VAL A 88 7.43 -8.25 5.64
CA VAL A 88 7.46 -9.05 4.40
C VAL A 88 6.19 -9.88 4.28
N ASN A 89 5.23 -9.34 3.51
CA ASN A 89 3.88 -9.91 3.41
C ASN A 89 3.88 -11.36 2.90
N THR A 90 4.72 -11.70 1.93
CA THR A 90 4.84 -13.05 1.36
C THR A 90 5.27 -14.06 2.41
N LEU A 91 6.28 -13.73 3.22
CA LEU A 91 6.76 -14.61 4.28
C LEU A 91 5.75 -14.75 5.42
N MET A 92 5.09 -13.66 5.84
CA MET A 92 4.04 -13.73 6.86
C MET A 92 2.85 -14.58 6.41
N ASN A 93 2.41 -14.44 5.15
CA ASN A 93 1.38 -15.29 4.58
C ASN A 93 1.81 -16.75 4.52
N LYS A 94 3.06 -17.03 4.14
CA LYS A 94 3.60 -18.39 4.14
C LYS A 94 3.54 -18.98 5.55
N ILE A 95 4.08 -18.30 6.55
CA ILE A 95 4.15 -18.80 7.94
C ILE A 95 2.77 -19.16 8.50
N PHE A 96 1.73 -18.36 8.23
CA PHE A 96 0.43 -18.50 8.89
C PHE A 96 -0.68 -19.07 8.00
N LYS A 97 -0.57 -18.99 6.68
CA LYS A 97 -1.63 -19.41 5.74
C LYS A 97 -1.26 -20.66 4.90
N ASP A 98 0.01 -21.03 4.81
CA ASP A 98 0.38 -22.28 4.13
C ASP A 98 0.14 -23.48 5.07
N LYS A 99 -0.67 -24.45 4.60
CA LYS A 99 -1.01 -25.66 5.34
C LYS A 99 0.20 -26.53 5.72
N LYS A 100 1.33 -26.34 5.06
CA LYS A 100 2.56 -27.10 5.32
C LYS A 100 3.40 -26.50 6.45
N GLU A 101 3.13 -25.25 6.83
CA GLU A 101 3.92 -24.55 7.84
C GLU A 101 3.41 -24.84 9.27
N PRO A 102 4.34 -24.89 10.26
CA PRO A 102 4.00 -25.26 11.62
C PRO A 102 2.94 -24.40 12.30
N LEU A 103 2.94 -23.09 12.03
CA LEU A 103 2.02 -22.14 12.66
C LEU A 103 0.69 -21.96 11.92
N PHE A 104 0.47 -22.72 10.86
CA PHE A 104 -0.81 -22.70 10.16
C PHE A 104 -2.00 -22.91 11.10
N GLY A 105 -3.00 -22.03 11.00
CA GLY A 105 -4.26 -22.12 11.76
C GLY A 105 -4.14 -21.86 13.27
N ARG A 106 -3.01 -21.32 13.78
CA ARG A 106 -2.82 -20.99 15.20
C ARG A 106 -3.06 -19.54 15.53
N GLN A 107 -3.21 -18.71 14.52
CA GLN A 107 -3.60 -17.29 14.71
C GLN A 107 -5.09 -17.20 15.07
N THR A 108 -5.43 -16.31 16.00
CA THR A 108 -6.81 -15.97 16.38
C THR A 108 -7.33 -14.73 15.69
N GLY A 109 -6.44 -13.90 15.15
CA GLY A 109 -6.76 -12.70 14.40
C GLY A 109 -5.60 -12.25 13.53
N THR A 110 -5.91 -11.45 12.51
CA THR A 110 -4.93 -10.79 11.64
C THR A 110 -5.31 -9.33 11.51
N MET A 111 -4.32 -8.45 11.68
CA MET A 111 -4.48 -7.02 11.46
C MET A 111 -3.57 -6.59 10.32
N HIS A 112 -4.15 -5.98 9.29
CA HIS A 112 -3.39 -5.31 8.27
C HIS A 112 -3.32 -3.82 8.60
N VAL A 113 -2.13 -3.32 8.93
CA VAL A 113 -1.90 -1.89 9.12
C VAL A 113 -1.98 -1.23 7.75
N ARG A 114 -2.98 -0.38 7.58
CA ARG A 114 -3.23 0.33 6.31
C ARG A 114 -2.70 1.76 6.40
N PRO A 115 -2.39 2.37 5.25
CA PRO A 115 -2.11 3.79 5.19
C PRO A 115 -3.24 4.64 5.79
N PHE A 116 -2.92 5.83 6.24
CA PHE A 116 -3.92 6.80 6.69
C PHE A 116 -4.92 7.12 5.59
N ARG A 117 -6.18 7.14 5.98
CA ARG A 117 -7.27 7.51 5.07
C ARG A 117 -7.25 9.01 4.76
N PRO A 118 -7.92 9.46 3.69
CA PRO A 118 -8.06 10.87 3.37
C PRO A 118 -8.53 11.75 4.52
N SER A 119 -9.51 11.30 5.31
CA SER A 119 -10.01 12.02 6.48
C SER A 119 -8.91 12.27 7.53
N VAL A 120 -8.10 11.26 7.84
CA VAL A 120 -6.99 11.37 8.80
C VAL A 120 -5.89 12.30 8.29
N LEU A 121 -5.54 12.23 6.99
CA LEU A 121 -4.56 13.16 6.41
C LEU A 121 -5.04 14.62 6.50
N LYS A 122 -6.34 14.83 6.33
CA LYS A 122 -6.98 16.14 6.49
C LYS A 122 -6.88 16.66 7.93
N GLU A 123 -7.14 15.80 8.92
CA GLU A 123 -6.97 16.11 10.34
C GLU A 123 -5.53 16.48 10.66
N ILE A 124 -4.57 15.66 10.23
CA ILE A 124 -3.14 15.91 10.43
C ILE A 124 -2.73 17.27 9.83
N MET A 125 -3.10 17.54 8.58
CA MET A 125 -2.76 18.82 7.94
C MET A 125 -3.43 19.99 8.66
N SER A 126 -4.67 19.84 9.13
CA SER A 126 -5.38 20.88 9.88
C SER A 126 -4.74 21.17 11.24
N GLU A 127 -4.21 20.15 11.90
CA GLU A 127 -3.56 20.28 13.21
C GLU A 127 -2.17 20.92 13.10
N TYR A 128 -1.35 20.43 12.17
CA TYR A 128 0.06 20.86 12.09
C TYR A 128 0.31 22.05 11.18
N CYS A 129 -0.59 22.35 10.24
CA CYS A 129 -0.51 23.50 9.33
C CYS A 129 -1.93 24.00 8.96
N PRO A 130 -2.63 24.72 9.85
CA PRO A 130 -4.03 25.13 9.62
C PRO A 130 -4.26 25.93 8.33
N GLU A 131 -3.24 26.62 7.84
CA GLU A 131 -3.28 27.45 6.61
C GLU A 131 -2.88 26.66 5.35
N TYR A 132 -2.84 25.31 5.41
CA TYR A 132 -2.48 24.52 4.24
C TYR A 132 -3.47 24.72 3.08
N LYS A 133 -2.96 24.65 1.87
CA LYS A 133 -3.78 24.66 0.65
C LYS A 133 -4.20 23.23 0.31
N LYS A 134 -5.35 23.08 -0.31
CA LYS A 134 -5.81 21.77 -0.80
C LYS A 134 -4.83 21.10 -1.75
N SER A 135 -4.08 21.87 -2.54
CA SER A 135 -2.94 21.38 -3.34
C SER A 135 -1.82 20.76 -2.49
N ASP A 136 -1.61 21.27 -1.27
CA ASP A 136 -0.59 20.71 -0.37
C ASP A 136 -1.04 19.37 0.22
N LEU A 137 -2.33 19.23 0.54
CA LEU A 137 -2.92 17.94 0.93
C LEU A 137 -2.82 16.91 -0.19
N LEU A 138 -3.09 17.32 -1.44
CA LEU A 138 -2.92 16.45 -2.60
C LEU A 138 -1.45 16.05 -2.79
N ALA A 139 -0.52 16.96 -2.55
CA ALA A 139 0.91 16.66 -2.61
C ALA A 139 1.30 15.64 -1.52
N LEU A 140 0.88 15.85 -0.28
CA LEU A 140 1.10 14.89 0.80
C LEU A 140 0.58 13.50 0.42
N TYR A 141 -0.66 13.40 -0.04
CA TYR A 141 -1.25 12.14 -0.47
C TYR A 141 -0.49 11.51 -1.65
N THR A 142 -0.12 12.30 -2.66
CA THR A 142 0.62 11.81 -3.85
C THR A 142 1.99 11.24 -3.48
N LEU A 143 2.69 11.89 -2.55
CA LEU A 143 4.06 11.53 -2.16
C LEU A 143 4.13 10.44 -1.10
N THR A 144 3.08 10.28 -0.28
CA THR A 144 3.11 9.36 0.87
C THR A 144 2.13 8.19 0.74
N GLY A 145 1.07 8.34 -0.07
CA GLY A 145 -0.04 7.40 -0.08
C GLY A 145 -0.75 7.25 1.28
N GLY A 146 -0.46 8.14 2.24
CA GLY A 146 -0.94 8.03 3.61
C GLY A 146 -0.13 7.08 4.49
N VAL A 147 1.02 6.56 4.03
CA VAL A 147 1.90 5.73 4.87
C VAL A 147 2.40 6.55 6.05
N ALA A 148 2.08 6.09 7.27
CA ALA A 148 2.32 6.83 8.51
C ALA A 148 3.76 7.33 8.63
N LYS A 149 4.75 6.48 8.33
CA LYS A 149 6.17 6.84 8.38
C LYS A 149 6.54 8.01 7.47
N TYR A 150 5.99 8.04 6.26
CA TYR A 150 6.30 9.11 5.29
C TYR A 150 5.59 10.40 5.66
N VAL A 151 4.37 10.31 6.19
CA VAL A 151 3.63 11.46 6.71
C VAL A 151 4.38 12.06 7.89
N GLU A 152 4.78 11.24 8.88
CA GLU A 152 5.59 11.63 10.02
C GLU A 152 6.86 12.39 9.60
N LEU A 153 7.61 11.89 8.62
CA LEU A 153 8.83 12.56 8.13
C LEU A 153 8.57 13.98 7.63
N PHE A 154 7.48 14.21 6.89
CA PHE A 154 7.14 15.57 6.43
C PHE A 154 6.71 16.47 7.60
N ILE A 155 5.93 15.94 8.54
CA ILE A 155 5.46 16.69 9.72
C ILE A 155 6.64 17.10 10.62
N ASP A 156 7.51 16.15 10.96
CA ASP A 156 8.68 16.39 11.85
C ASP A 156 9.63 17.44 11.27
N HIS A 157 9.79 17.45 9.95
CA HIS A 157 10.63 18.42 9.25
C HIS A 157 9.87 19.70 8.86
N LYS A 158 8.59 19.82 9.26
CA LYS A 158 7.74 21.00 8.97
C LYS A 158 7.65 21.32 7.46
N LYS A 159 7.53 20.27 6.64
CA LYS A 159 7.41 20.40 5.18
C LYS A 159 5.94 20.22 4.79
N PHE A 160 5.17 21.31 4.77
CA PHE A 160 3.72 21.27 4.60
C PHE A 160 3.23 21.73 3.22
N THR A 161 4.09 22.31 2.39
CA THR A 161 3.70 22.76 1.06
C THR A 161 4.21 21.83 -0.03
N GLU A 162 3.50 21.73 -1.16
CA GLU A 162 3.94 20.94 -2.33
C GLU A 162 5.43 21.18 -2.63
N LYS A 163 5.84 22.44 -2.69
CA LYS A 163 7.23 22.82 -2.98
C LYS A 163 8.21 22.31 -1.92
N THR A 164 7.89 22.46 -0.64
CA THR A 164 8.81 22.04 0.44
C THR A 164 8.87 20.52 0.58
N MET A 165 7.77 19.82 0.30
CA MET A 165 7.74 18.36 0.26
C MET A 165 8.58 17.82 -0.90
N LEU A 166 8.43 18.36 -2.11
CA LEU A 166 9.25 17.97 -3.27
C LEU A 166 10.74 18.28 -3.05
N ASN A 167 11.06 19.42 -2.43
CA ASN A 167 12.43 19.72 -2.08
C ASN A 167 13.03 18.63 -1.18
N MET A 168 12.36 18.30 -0.07
CA MET A 168 12.83 17.28 0.87
C MET A 168 12.89 15.89 0.22
N PHE A 169 11.93 15.56 -0.64
CA PHE A 169 11.89 14.28 -1.32
C PHE A 169 13.12 14.04 -2.21
N PHE A 170 13.58 15.07 -2.91
CA PHE A 170 14.71 15.00 -3.84
C PHE A 170 16.03 15.57 -3.28
N GLU A 171 16.10 15.95 -2.01
CA GLU A 171 17.36 16.33 -1.38
C GLU A 171 18.40 15.22 -1.54
N ARG A 172 19.68 15.62 -1.56
CA ARG A 172 20.78 14.65 -1.56
C ARG A 172 20.68 13.79 -0.29
N ASP A 173 20.83 12.48 -0.47
CA ASP A 173 20.74 11.49 0.61
C ASP A 173 19.36 11.42 1.30
N SER A 174 18.31 11.92 0.64
CA SER A 174 16.94 11.82 1.15
C SER A 174 16.54 10.36 1.36
N TYR A 175 15.89 10.07 2.49
CA TYR A 175 15.32 8.78 2.82
C TYR A 175 14.47 8.21 1.67
N PHE A 176 13.66 9.05 1.03
CA PHE A 176 12.74 8.64 -0.02
C PHE A 176 13.44 8.10 -1.28
N LEU A 177 14.69 8.50 -1.55
CA LEU A 177 15.39 8.06 -2.75
C LEU A 177 15.75 6.57 -2.71
N SER A 178 16.06 6.03 -1.53
CA SER A 178 16.43 4.62 -1.36
C SER A 178 15.26 3.73 -0.94
N GLU A 179 14.20 4.31 -0.37
CA GLU A 179 13.13 3.59 0.32
C GLU A 179 12.40 2.57 -0.55
N GLY A 180 11.97 2.95 -1.75
CA GLY A 180 11.27 2.02 -2.64
C GLY A 180 12.11 0.80 -3.03
N LYS A 181 13.45 0.97 -3.13
CA LYS A 181 14.36 -0.15 -3.33
C LYS A 181 14.46 -1.02 -2.09
N ASN A 182 14.64 -0.39 -0.93
CA ASN A 182 14.80 -1.10 0.34
C ASN A 182 13.57 -1.95 0.68
N MET A 183 12.36 -1.41 0.44
CA MET A 183 11.11 -2.14 0.65
C MET A 183 10.99 -3.41 -0.21
N LEU A 184 11.43 -3.35 -1.46
CA LEU A 184 11.05 -4.35 -2.46
C LEU A 184 12.15 -5.37 -2.76
N VAL A 185 13.43 -5.06 -2.49
CA VAL A 185 14.53 -5.99 -2.80
C VAL A 185 14.39 -7.27 -1.98
N ASP A 186 14.01 -7.16 -0.72
CA ASP A 186 13.81 -8.31 0.16
C ASP A 186 12.61 -9.17 -0.23
N GLU A 187 11.55 -8.54 -0.78
CA GLU A 187 10.37 -9.25 -1.28
C GLU A 187 10.67 -10.02 -2.57
N PHE A 188 11.37 -9.40 -3.51
CA PHE A 188 11.56 -9.95 -4.87
C PHE A 188 12.77 -10.89 -4.99
N GLY A 189 13.72 -10.81 -4.07
CA GLY A 189 14.92 -11.62 -4.12
C GLY A 189 15.73 -11.40 -5.40
N LYS A 190 16.13 -12.50 -6.08
CA LYS A 190 16.99 -12.43 -7.27
C LYS A 190 16.31 -11.85 -8.52
N ASP A 191 15.00 -11.92 -8.60
CA ASP A 191 14.23 -11.51 -9.77
C ASP A 191 13.81 -10.02 -9.74
N TYR A 192 14.33 -9.24 -8.78
CA TYR A 192 13.94 -7.84 -8.58
C TYR A 192 14.03 -6.98 -9.84
N GLY A 193 14.98 -7.22 -10.73
CA GLY A 193 15.18 -6.42 -11.95
C GLY A 193 13.99 -6.46 -12.92
N ILE A 194 13.35 -7.63 -13.09
CA ILE A 194 12.16 -7.79 -13.93
C ILE A 194 10.95 -7.11 -13.30
N TYR A 195 10.73 -7.33 -12.00
CA TYR A 195 9.62 -6.71 -11.27
C TYR A 195 9.72 -5.18 -11.28
N PHE A 196 10.92 -4.63 -11.06
CA PHE A 196 11.15 -3.18 -11.11
C PHE A 196 10.89 -2.61 -12.51
N SER A 197 11.28 -3.33 -13.56
CA SER A 197 11.00 -2.92 -14.94
C SER A 197 9.50 -2.88 -15.23
N ILE A 198 8.75 -3.89 -14.80
CA ILE A 198 7.29 -3.92 -14.92
C ILE A 198 6.65 -2.75 -14.17
N LEU A 199 6.99 -2.54 -12.90
CA LEU A 199 6.45 -1.47 -12.06
C LEU A 199 6.78 -0.08 -12.65
N THR A 200 7.98 0.09 -13.21
CA THR A 200 8.38 1.33 -13.90
C THR A 200 7.48 1.61 -15.09
N LEU A 201 7.22 0.62 -15.92
CA LEU A 201 6.36 0.78 -17.10
C LEU A 201 4.91 1.09 -16.70
N ILE A 202 4.38 0.40 -15.69
CA ILE A 202 3.04 0.69 -15.16
C ILE A 202 2.97 2.13 -14.63
N SER A 203 3.98 2.59 -13.90
CA SER A 203 4.05 3.98 -13.41
C SER A 203 4.09 5.03 -14.51
N GLN A 204 4.51 4.64 -15.72
CA GLN A 204 4.54 5.49 -16.91
C GLN A 204 3.28 5.40 -17.77
N GLY A 205 2.29 4.60 -17.37
CA GLY A 205 1.00 4.47 -18.05
C GLY A 205 0.88 3.29 -19.01
N LYS A 206 1.87 2.40 -19.08
CA LYS A 206 1.72 1.12 -19.80
C LYS A 206 1.09 0.10 -18.88
N THR A 207 -0.21 -0.05 -19.01
CA THR A 207 -1.03 -0.75 -17.99
C THR A 207 -1.57 -2.10 -18.46
N THR A 208 -1.55 -2.38 -19.76
CA THR A 208 -2.02 -3.66 -20.29
C THR A 208 -0.87 -4.66 -20.41
N ARG A 209 -1.20 -5.96 -20.28
CA ARG A 209 -0.21 -7.02 -20.44
C ARG A 209 0.55 -6.92 -21.77
N SER A 210 -0.16 -6.65 -22.86
CA SER A 210 0.43 -6.59 -24.20
C SER A 210 1.39 -5.40 -24.36
N GLU A 211 1.09 -4.25 -23.77
CA GLU A 211 2.01 -3.10 -23.75
C GLU A 211 3.29 -3.41 -22.96
N LEU A 212 3.15 -4.12 -21.82
CA LEU A 212 4.28 -4.51 -20.98
C LEU A 212 5.17 -5.56 -21.68
N GLU A 213 4.56 -6.60 -22.26
CA GLU A 213 5.28 -7.64 -23.04
C GLU A 213 6.03 -7.04 -24.21
N ASN A 214 5.40 -6.13 -24.97
CA ASN A 214 6.04 -5.44 -26.08
C ASN A 214 7.18 -4.53 -25.63
N ALA A 215 7.00 -3.78 -24.55
CA ALA A 215 8.01 -2.85 -24.05
C ALA A 215 9.25 -3.56 -23.49
N LEU A 216 9.06 -4.72 -22.85
CA LEU A 216 10.15 -5.51 -22.26
C LEU A 216 10.75 -6.53 -23.25
N ASN A 217 10.12 -6.72 -24.41
CA ASN A 217 10.42 -7.79 -25.35
C ASN A 217 10.40 -9.20 -24.70
N ILE A 218 9.43 -9.42 -23.80
CA ILE A 218 9.22 -10.68 -23.07
C ILE A 218 7.84 -11.19 -23.45
N LYS A 219 7.75 -12.44 -23.93
CA LYS A 219 6.48 -13.01 -24.42
C LYS A 219 5.55 -13.55 -23.33
N GLU A 220 6.03 -13.74 -22.12
CA GLU A 220 5.29 -14.39 -21.04
C GLU A 220 5.48 -13.64 -19.71
N LEU A 221 4.68 -12.60 -19.50
CA LEU A 221 4.67 -11.85 -18.23
C LEU A 221 3.56 -12.29 -17.24
N SER A 222 2.69 -13.23 -17.62
CA SER A 222 1.55 -13.63 -16.79
C SER A 222 1.94 -14.09 -15.40
N GLY A 223 3.03 -14.84 -15.26
CA GLY A 223 3.55 -15.29 -13.96
C GLY A 223 4.00 -14.12 -13.08
N TYR A 224 4.77 -13.21 -13.63
CA TYR A 224 5.25 -12.02 -12.91
C TYR A 224 4.09 -11.10 -12.49
N LEU A 225 3.13 -10.85 -13.38
CA LEU A 225 1.95 -10.04 -13.09
C LEU A 225 1.05 -10.70 -12.04
N LYS A 226 0.93 -12.04 -12.06
CA LYS A 226 0.23 -12.79 -11.03
C LYS A 226 0.91 -12.63 -9.67
N ASN A 227 2.22 -12.82 -9.61
CA ASN A 227 2.96 -12.67 -8.36
C ASN A 227 2.85 -11.23 -7.83
N LEU A 228 3.03 -10.20 -8.68
CA LEU A 228 2.86 -8.81 -8.27
C LEU A 228 1.48 -8.51 -7.71
N SER A 229 0.42 -9.16 -8.23
CA SER A 229 -0.95 -8.90 -7.78
C SER A 229 -1.41 -9.77 -6.63
N GLU A 230 -1.07 -11.07 -6.63
CA GLU A 230 -1.63 -12.05 -5.68
C GLU A 230 -0.69 -12.34 -4.51
N GLU A 231 0.62 -12.39 -4.77
CA GLU A 231 1.61 -12.67 -3.72
C GLU A 231 2.09 -11.40 -3.03
N TYR A 232 2.57 -10.44 -3.83
CA TYR A 232 3.14 -9.20 -3.30
C TYR A 232 2.09 -8.12 -2.99
N GLY A 233 0.92 -8.17 -3.63
CA GLY A 233 -0.15 -7.18 -3.43
C GLY A 233 0.21 -5.75 -3.88
N LEU A 234 1.21 -5.60 -4.77
CA LEU A 234 1.73 -4.30 -5.19
C LEU A 234 0.97 -3.69 -6.36
N ILE A 235 0.33 -4.54 -7.17
CA ILE A 235 -0.52 -4.09 -8.26
C ILE A 235 -1.91 -4.71 -8.14
N SER A 236 -2.91 -3.95 -8.58
CA SER A 236 -4.26 -4.46 -8.77
C SER A 236 -4.61 -4.59 -10.25
N LYS A 237 -5.54 -5.49 -10.51
CA LYS A 237 -6.22 -5.61 -11.81
C LYS A 237 -7.44 -4.70 -11.77
N LYS A 238 -7.39 -3.59 -12.48
CA LYS A 238 -8.55 -2.72 -12.67
C LYS A 238 -9.32 -3.19 -13.89
N GLN A 239 -10.59 -3.43 -13.68
CA GLN A 239 -11.56 -3.70 -14.75
C GLN A 239 -12.66 -2.65 -14.67
N PRO A 240 -13.16 -2.15 -15.82
CA PRO A 240 -14.33 -1.31 -15.84
C PRO A 240 -15.52 -2.01 -15.16
N LEU A 241 -16.34 -1.23 -14.48
CA LEU A 241 -17.56 -1.76 -13.88
C LEU A 241 -18.41 -2.45 -14.93
N TYR A 242 -18.99 -3.59 -14.55
CA TYR A 242 -19.89 -4.42 -15.38
C TYR A 242 -19.25 -5.06 -16.63
N GLU A 243 -17.93 -4.98 -16.78
CA GLU A 243 -17.30 -5.74 -17.85
C GLU A 243 -17.32 -7.24 -17.48
N ARG A 244 -18.02 -8.02 -18.32
CA ARG A 244 -18.00 -9.50 -18.18
C ARG A 244 -16.56 -9.95 -18.43
N SER A 245 -16.00 -10.68 -17.48
CA SER A 245 -14.60 -11.12 -17.38
C SER A 245 -14.12 -11.89 -18.63
N VAL A 246 -13.91 -11.18 -19.73
CA VAL A 246 -13.13 -11.65 -20.85
C VAL A 246 -11.84 -10.84 -20.83
N ASN A 247 -10.73 -11.47 -20.52
CA ASN A 247 -9.38 -11.02 -20.26
C ASN A 247 -8.75 -9.93 -21.17
N LYS A 248 -9.53 -9.13 -21.89
CA LYS A 248 -9.02 -8.22 -22.92
C LYS A 248 -8.78 -6.79 -22.44
N ASN A 249 -9.46 -6.33 -21.39
CA ASN A 249 -9.34 -4.95 -20.88
C ASN A 249 -8.87 -4.88 -19.43
N VAL A 250 -7.97 -5.79 -19.04
CA VAL A 250 -7.37 -5.74 -17.71
C VAL A 250 -6.23 -4.73 -17.72
N HIS A 251 -6.39 -3.70 -16.90
CA HIS A 251 -5.35 -2.71 -16.64
C HIS A 251 -4.69 -2.99 -15.28
N TYR A 252 -3.38 -2.97 -15.26
CA TYR A 252 -2.61 -3.10 -14.04
C TYR A 252 -2.26 -1.72 -13.49
N THR A 253 -2.45 -1.51 -12.20
CA THR A 253 -2.09 -0.25 -11.53
C THR A 253 -1.31 -0.55 -10.25
N ILE A 254 -0.33 0.29 -9.94
CA ILE A 254 0.37 0.23 -8.64
C ILE A 254 -0.59 0.80 -7.60
N GLU A 255 -0.89 0.05 -6.54
CA GLU A 255 -1.82 0.48 -5.49
C GLU A 255 -1.21 1.55 -4.61
N ASP A 256 0.05 1.40 -4.23
CA ASP A 256 0.76 2.33 -3.38
C ASP A 256 1.14 3.61 -4.13
N GLN A 257 0.67 4.78 -3.64
CA GLN A 257 0.92 6.08 -4.27
C GLN A 257 2.39 6.47 -4.20
N PHE A 258 3.06 6.18 -3.06
CA PHE A 258 4.49 6.43 -2.90
C PHE A 258 5.30 5.64 -3.92
N LEU A 259 5.04 4.33 -4.04
CA LEU A 259 5.73 3.49 -5.02
C LEU A 259 5.45 3.92 -6.46
N ARG A 260 4.21 4.33 -6.78
CA ARG A 260 3.87 4.87 -8.10
C ARG A 260 4.71 6.10 -8.44
N PHE A 261 4.83 7.05 -7.48
CA PHE A 261 5.66 8.23 -7.63
C PHE A 261 7.15 7.86 -7.70
N TRP A 262 7.61 6.97 -6.83
CA TRP A 262 8.98 6.51 -6.75
C TRP A 262 9.47 5.84 -8.04
N PHE A 263 8.72 4.91 -8.61
CA PHE A 263 9.08 4.26 -9.88
C PHE A 263 9.10 5.25 -11.04
N ARG A 264 8.16 6.19 -11.05
CA ARG A 264 8.04 7.17 -12.12
C ARG A 264 9.21 8.17 -12.15
N PHE A 265 9.71 8.57 -10.99
CA PHE A 265 10.72 9.62 -10.91
C PHE A 265 12.06 9.11 -10.37
N VAL A 266 12.08 8.36 -9.29
CA VAL A 266 13.35 7.94 -8.67
C VAL A 266 13.99 6.81 -9.45
N TYR A 267 13.30 5.69 -9.61
CA TYR A 267 13.90 4.54 -10.27
C TYR A 267 14.15 4.78 -11.76
N LYS A 268 13.21 5.37 -12.45
CA LYS A 268 13.35 5.71 -13.88
C LYS A 268 14.56 6.60 -14.17
N TYR A 269 14.87 7.50 -13.26
CA TYR A 269 15.94 8.48 -13.40
C TYR A 269 17.09 8.25 -12.42
N SER A 270 17.31 7.00 -11.98
CA SER A 270 18.39 6.63 -11.04
C SER A 270 19.76 7.12 -11.50
N HIS A 271 20.03 7.09 -12.81
CA HIS A 271 21.26 7.63 -13.38
C HIS A 271 21.50 9.13 -13.08
N ILE A 272 20.44 9.94 -12.94
CA ILE A 272 20.54 11.35 -12.57
C ILE A 272 20.93 11.49 -11.10
N ILE A 273 20.37 10.60 -10.24
CA ILE A 273 20.67 10.55 -8.81
C ILE A 273 22.13 10.10 -8.60
N GLU A 274 22.56 9.06 -9.30
CA GLU A 274 23.94 8.56 -9.28
C GLU A 274 24.94 9.61 -9.72
N ALA A 275 24.57 10.47 -10.67
CA ALA A 275 25.37 11.61 -11.12
C ALA A 275 25.32 12.81 -10.13
N GLY A 276 24.58 12.72 -9.02
CA GLY A 276 24.43 13.80 -8.03
C GLY A 276 23.63 15.02 -8.53
N ALA A 277 22.87 14.88 -9.64
CA ALA A 277 22.14 15.96 -10.27
C ALA A 277 20.67 16.07 -9.78
N ASN A 278 20.42 15.91 -8.49
CA ASN A 278 19.10 15.83 -7.87
C ASN A 278 18.21 17.05 -8.19
N GLU A 279 18.78 18.25 -8.29
CA GLU A 279 18.03 19.46 -8.67
C GLU A 279 17.41 19.37 -10.08
N LYS A 280 18.08 18.69 -11.02
CA LYS A 280 17.50 18.43 -12.35
C LYS A 280 16.35 17.45 -12.27
N LEU A 281 16.50 16.42 -11.45
CA LEU A 281 15.43 15.43 -11.22
C LEU A 281 14.21 16.08 -10.57
N LYS A 282 14.44 16.92 -9.55
CA LYS A 282 13.38 17.70 -8.92
C LYS A 282 12.64 18.58 -9.93
N SER A 283 13.35 19.29 -10.80
CA SER A 283 12.73 20.11 -11.85
C SER A 283 11.88 19.29 -12.83
N ILE A 284 12.28 18.07 -13.15
CA ILE A 284 11.48 17.15 -13.95
C ILE A 284 10.19 16.75 -13.19
N ALA A 285 10.33 16.44 -11.90
CA ALA A 285 9.19 16.05 -11.06
C ALA A 285 8.21 17.22 -10.89
N GLU A 286 8.69 18.44 -10.59
CA GLU A 286 7.86 19.66 -10.48
C GLU A 286 7.08 19.93 -11.77
N ARG A 287 7.73 19.82 -12.94
CA ARG A 287 7.07 20.00 -14.24
C ARG A 287 5.93 18.99 -14.46
N ASP A 288 6.18 17.73 -14.14
CA ASP A 288 5.25 16.62 -14.43
C ASP A 288 4.25 16.39 -13.29
N PHE A 289 4.44 17.02 -12.12
CA PHE A 289 3.61 16.85 -10.93
C PHE A 289 2.12 17.10 -11.16
N PRO A 290 1.69 18.14 -11.93
CA PRO A 290 0.28 18.34 -12.23
C PRO A 290 -0.38 17.13 -12.90
N THR A 291 0.31 16.46 -13.80
CA THR A 291 -0.21 15.27 -14.50
C THR A 291 -0.29 14.07 -13.56
N VAL A 292 0.75 13.84 -12.77
CA VAL A 292 0.83 12.69 -11.86
C VAL A 292 -0.18 12.82 -10.73
N SER A 293 -0.25 13.99 -10.11
CA SER A 293 -1.19 14.26 -9.01
C SER A 293 -2.66 14.30 -9.46
N GLY A 294 -2.94 14.50 -10.75
CA GLY A 294 -4.28 14.30 -11.30
C GLY A 294 -4.78 12.88 -11.09
N LYS A 295 -3.95 11.88 -11.39
CA LYS A 295 -4.32 10.47 -11.13
C LYS A 295 -4.40 10.15 -9.64
N SER A 296 -3.57 10.77 -8.82
CA SER A 296 -3.66 10.65 -7.36
C SER A 296 -4.95 11.27 -6.82
N LEU A 297 -5.44 12.35 -7.44
CA LEU A 297 -6.71 12.98 -7.08
C LEU A 297 -7.92 12.04 -7.31
N GLU A 298 -7.94 11.33 -8.44
CA GLU A 298 -8.96 10.30 -8.68
C GLU A 298 -8.92 9.21 -7.59
N CYS A 299 -7.72 8.72 -7.25
CA CYS A 299 -7.55 7.74 -6.19
C CYS A 299 -7.99 8.29 -4.82
N TYR A 300 -7.67 9.54 -4.52
CA TYR A 300 -8.07 10.22 -3.30
C TYR A 300 -9.59 10.25 -3.15
N PHE A 301 -10.31 10.69 -4.17
CA PHE A 301 -11.78 10.74 -4.11
C PHE A 301 -12.42 9.36 -4.10
N MET A 302 -11.83 8.38 -4.80
CA MET A 302 -12.27 6.98 -4.68
C MET A 302 -12.18 6.48 -3.24
N GLU A 303 -11.09 6.81 -2.51
CA GLU A 303 -10.95 6.45 -1.10
C GLU A 303 -11.92 7.24 -0.19
N VAL A 304 -12.16 8.52 -0.48
CA VAL A 304 -13.17 9.33 0.24
C VAL A 304 -14.57 8.69 0.12
N LEU A 305 -14.96 8.29 -1.08
CA LEU A 305 -16.26 7.64 -1.30
C LEU A 305 -16.35 6.27 -0.61
N LYS A 306 -15.25 5.51 -0.57
CA LYS A 306 -15.18 4.26 0.22
C LYS A 306 -15.31 4.52 1.72
N GLU A 307 -14.71 5.59 2.23
CA GLU A 307 -14.85 5.96 3.65
C GLU A 307 -16.28 6.30 4.03
N GLN A 308 -17.04 6.92 3.15
CA GLN A 308 -18.45 7.23 3.38
C GLN A 308 -19.30 5.99 3.59
N GLY A 309 -18.97 4.89 2.93
CA GLY A 309 -19.63 3.59 3.10
C GLY A 309 -21.09 3.54 2.66
N CYS A 310 -21.55 4.51 1.86
CA CYS A 310 -22.93 4.63 1.41
C CYS A 310 -23.18 4.04 0.01
N TYR A 311 -22.15 3.57 -0.67
CA TYR A 311 -22.28 2.98 -2.01
C TYR A 311 -22.06 1.47 -1.96
N THR A 312 -22.91 0.72 -2.63
CA THR A 312 -22.79 -0.74 -2.76
C THR A 312 -21.77 -1.12 -3.83
N ARG A 313 -21.52 -0.23 -4.77
CA ARG A 313 -20.57 -0.46 -5.87
C ARG A 313 -19.85 0.82 -6.25
N LEU A 314 -18.51 0.74 -6.31
CA LEU A 314 -17.64 1.84 -6.69
C LEU A 314 -16.61 1.38 -7.73
N GLY A 315 -16.41 2.14 -8.77
CA GLY A 315 -15.40 1.84 -9.77
C GLY A 315 -15.35 2.89 -10.88
N TYR A 316 -14.60 2.60 -11.92
CA TYR A 316 -14.54 3.41 -13.13
C TYR A 316 -15.14 2.65 -14.30
N TRP A 317 -15.39 3.35 -15.40
CA TRP A 317 -15.79 2.72 -16.62
C TRP A 317 -15.14 3.38 -17.84
N ASN A 318 -14.81 2.55 -18.83
CA ASN A 318 -14.42 3.01 -20.16
C ASN A 318 -15.05 2.07 -21.21
N ASP A 319 -15.31 2.60 -22.36
CA ASP A 319 -15.75 1.79 -23.48
C ASP A 319 -14.60 0.95 -24.06
N ARG A 320 -14.93 -0.02 -24.91
CA ARG A 320 -13.94 -0.93 -25.53
C ARG A 320 -12.90 -0.24 -26.40
N LYS A 321 -13.19 0.96 -26.87
CA LYS A 321 -12.30 1.76 -27.72
C LYS A 321 -11.44 2.73 -26.89
N GLY A 322 -11.78 2.95 -25.62
CA GLY A 322 -11.16 3.95 -24.77
C GLY A 322 -11.52 5.40 -25.15
N GLU A 323 -12.59 5.59 -25.92
CA GLU A 323 -13.04 6.93 -26.35
C GLU A 323 -13.91 7.60 -25.27
N ASN A 324 -14.62 6.80 -24.47
CA ASN A 324 -15.47 7.26 -23.37
C ASN A 324 -14.95 6.67 -22.05
N GLU A 325 -14.47 7.52 -21.17
CA GLU A 325 -14.02 7.15 -19.82
C GLU A 325 -14.81 7.96 -18.79
N ILE A 326 -15.28 7.29 -17.72
CA ILE A 326 -15.89 7.90 -16.53
C ILE A 326 -14.99 7.58 -15.37
N ASP A 327 -14.47 8.62 -14.70
CA ASP A 327 -13.44 8.46 -13.66
C ASP A 327 -13.97 7.68 -12.46
N ILE A 328 -15.20 7.97 -11.99
CA ILE A 328 -15.83 7.24 -10.89
C ILE A 328 -17.33 7.06 -11.19
N ILE A 329 -17.81 5.85 -10.99
CA ILE A 329 -19.23 5.53 -10.89
C ILE A 329 -19.47 5.04 -9.47
N ALA A 330 -20.41 5.67 -8.78
CA ALA A 330 -20.80 5.34 -7.42
C ALA A 330 -22.28 4.93 -7.44
N GLU A 331 -22.53 3.66 -7.12
CA GLU A 331 -23.87 3.07 -7.19
C GLU A 331 -24.31 2.58 -5.82
N ASP A 332 -25.53 2.91 -5.46
CA ASP A 332 -26.27 2.31 -4.35
C ASP A 332 -27.47 1.53 -4.91
N GLU A 333 -27.31 0.22 -4.98
CA GLU A 333 -28.36 -0.70 -5.47
C GLU A 333 -29.54 -0.81 -4.48
N VAL A 334 -29.35 -0.43 -3.22
CA VAL A 334 -30.38 -0.51 -2.19
C VAL A 334 -31.34 0.67 -2.31
N ASP A 335 -30.79 1.87 -2.47
CA ASP A 335 -31.57 3.11 -2.61
C ASP A 335 -31.90 3.45 -4.08
N ASN A 336 -31.47 2.62 -5.05
CA ASN A 336 -31.59 2.87 -6.49
C ASN A 336 -31.01 4.22 -6.91
N LYS A 337 -29.77 4.50 -6.52
CA LYS A 337 -29.04 5.72 -6.87
C LYS A 337 -27.78 5.40 -7.63
N ILE A 338 -27.47 6.20 -8.62
CA ILE A 338 -26.21 6.13 -9.33
C ILE A 338 -25.67 7.54 -9.58
N GLU A 339 -24.42 7.74 -9.24
CA GLU A 339 -23.71 8.99 -9.41
C GLU A 339 -22.54 8.79 -10.38
N PHE A 340 -22.51 9.58 -11.43
CA PHE A 340 -21.40 9.65 -12.39
C PHE A 340 -20.52 10.82 -12.04
N ILE A 341 -19.22 10.58 -11.84
CA ILE A 341 -18.30 11.58 -11.31
C ILE A 341 -17.11 11.71 -12.25
N GLU A 342 -16.82 12.93 -12.65
CA GLU A 342 -15.61 13.31 -13.37
C GLU A 342 -14.68 14.07 -12.43
N VAL A 343 -13.40 13.68 -12.37
CA VAL A 343 -12.39 14.29 -11.50
C VAL A 343 -11.47 15.18 -12.29
N LYS A 344 -11.40 16.45 -11.95
CA LYS A 344 -10.54 17.44 -12.62
C LYS A 344 -9.67 18.17 -11.60
N ARG A 345 -8.42 18.51 -11.96
CA ARG A 345 -7.61 19.36 -11.07
C ARG A 345 -8.20 20.77 -10.87
N GLN A 346 -8.93 21.28 -11.84
CA GLN A 346 -9.56 22.60 -11.80
C GLN A 346 -11.03 22.44 -12.16
N SER A 347 -11.91 22.95 -11.31
CA SER A 347 -13.37 22.86 -11.47
C SER A 347 -13.86 23.41 -12.83
N LYS A 348 -13.20 24.45 -13.36
CA LYS A 348 -13.55 25.05 -14.67
C LYS A 348 -13.38 24.09 -15.86
N ASN A 349 -12.67 22.98 -15.69
CA ASN A 349 -12.44 21.98 -16.76
C ASN A 349 -13.50 20.87 -16.75
N PHE A 350 -14.50 20.95 -15.89
CA PHE A 350 -15.62 20.04 -15.86
C PHE A 350 -16.65 20.40 -16.93
N ASP A 351 -17.07 19.41 -17.67
CA ASP A 351 -18.12 19.51 -18.70
C ASP A 351 -19.24 18.51 -18.40
N GLU A 352 -20.35 18.99 -17.87
CA GLU A 352 -21.48 18.16 -17.46
C GLU A 352 -22.16 17.48 -18.64
N GLU A 353 -22.29 18.17 -19.78
CA GLU A 353 -22.94 17.62 -20.98
C GLU A 353 -22.09 16.48 -21.57
N LEU A 354 -20.78 16.62 -21.56
CA LEU A 354 -19.88 15.55 -21.94
C LEU A 354 -20.02 14.34 -21.00
N LEU A 355 -20.08 14.55 -19.68
CA LEU A 355 -20.27 13.48 -18.70
C LEU A 355 -21.63 12.77 -18.90
N LYS A 356 -22.70 13.52 -19.14
CA LYS A 356 -24.03 12.96 -19.48
C LYS A 356 -23.99 12.09 -20.74
N SER A 357 -23.26 12.52 -21.77
CA SER A 357 -23.06 11.73 -23.00
C SER A 357 -22.33 10.42 -22.75
N LYS A 358 -21.25 10.44 -21.94
CA LYS A 358 -20.51 9.25 -21.51
C LYS A 358 -21.39 8.31 -20.69
N ALA A 359 -22.15 8.84 -19.74
CA ALA A 359 -23.10 8.08 -18.92
C ALA A 359 -24.21 7.43 -19.75
N ALA A 360 -24.73 8.13 -20.74
CA ALA A 360 -25.70 7.55 -21.67
C ALA A 360 -25.11 6.38 -22.45
N THR A 361 -23.84 6.46 -22.84
CA THR A 361 -23.13 5.36 -23.51
C THR A 361 -22.93 4.17 -22.56
N PHE A 362 -22.55 4.44 -21.30
CA PHE A 362 -22.47 3.43 -20.26
C PHE A 362 -23.81 2.71 -20.05
N MET A 363 -24.90 3.45 -19.83
CA MET A 363 -26.24 2.89 -19.60
C MET A 363 -26.74 2.04 -20.76
N LYS A 364 -26.42 2.41 -22.01
CA LYS A 364 -26.72 1.58 -23.20
C LYS A 364 -25.92 0.26 -23.19
N ALA A 365 -24.70 0.28 -22.70
CA ALA A 365 -23.82 -0.90 -22.71
C ALA A 365 -24.12 -1.89 -21.57
N VAL A 366 -24.53 -1.38 -20.41
CA VAL A 366 -24.67 -2.16 -19.17
C VAL A 366 -26.12 -2.60 -18.94
N GLY A 367 -27.08 -1.76 -19.23
CA GLY A 367 -28.51 -2.04 -19.06
C GLY A 367 -29.28 -0.83 -18.57
N PRO A 368 -30.62 -0.89 -18.62
CA PRO A 368 -31.48 0.23 -18.22
C PRO A 368 -31.38 0.42 -16.68
N TYR A 369 -31.24 1.67 -16.29
CA TYR A 369 -31.34 2.14 -14.89
C TYR A 369 -32.74 2.75 -14.64
N GLU A 370 -33.77 2.00 -15.04
CA GLU A 370 -35.17 2.43 -14.84
C GLU A 370 -35.46 2.49 -13.33
N GLY A 371 -35.95 3.65 -12.88
CA GLY A 371 -36.27 3.88 -11.46
C GLY A 371 -35.06 4.30 -10.59
N TYR A 372 -33.87 4.44 -11.18
CA TYR A 372 -32.73 5.00 -10.47
C TYR A 372 -32.75 6.53 -10.47
N GLU A 373 -32.36 7.10 -9.32
CA GLU A 373 -31.99 8.51 -9.23
C GLU A 373 -30.58 8.67 -9.82
N ILE A 374 -30.47 9.39 -10.94
CA ILE A 374 -29.20 9.57 -11.66
C ILE A 374 -28.69 10.98 -11.41
N SER A 375 -27.42 11.07 -10.95
CA SER A 375 -26.75 12.35 -10.73
C SER A 375 -25.40 12.43 -11.47
N TYR A 376 -24.98 13.66 -11.76
CA TYR A 376 -23.73 13.97 -12.47
C TYR A 376 -22.93 14.99 -11.67
N LYS A 377 -21.67 14.70 -11.39
CA LYS A 377 -20.86 15.53 -10.51
C LYS A 377 -19.45 15.74 -11.04
N GLY A 378 -19.03 16.98 -11.11
CA GLY A 378 -17.61 17.33 -11.26
C GLY A 378 -17.00 17.57 -9.90
N ILE A 379 -15.89 16.91 -9.60
CA ILE A 379 -15.12 17.13 -8.38
C ILE A 379 -13.68 17.52 -8.72
N SER A 380 -13.09 18.35 -7.88
CA SER A 380 -11.77 18.94 -8.14
C SER A 380 -10.94 19.06 -6.88
N ILE A 381 -9.73 19.61 -6.98
CA ILE A 381 -8.91 19.93 -5.80
C ILE A 381 -9.70 20.81 -4.81
N ASP A 382 -10.61 21.66 -5.30
CA ASP A 382 -11.38 22.56 -4.44
C ASP A 382 -12.36 21.82 -3.51
N ASP A 383 -12.62 20.54 -3.76
CA ASP A 383 -13.52 19.69 -2.98
C ASP A 383 -12.78 18.81 -1.95
N MET A 384 -11.45 18.88 -1.90
CA MET A 384 -10.61 18.14 -0.95
C MET A 384 -10.74 18.66 0.48
#